data_b96923e3bbbac1d2e52e70bbfaad6af4
#
_entry.id   b96923e3bbbac1d2e52e70bbfaad6af4
#
_cell.length_a   1.000
_cell.length_b   1.000
_cell.length_c   1.000
_cell.angle_alpha   90.00
_cell.angle_beta   90.00
_cell.angle_gamma   90.00
#
_symmetry.space_group_name_H-M   'P 1'
#
loop_
_entity.id
_entity.type
_entity.pdbx_description
1 polymer ?
#
loop_
_entity_poly.entity_id
_entity_poly.type
_entity_poly.pdbx_seq_one_letter_code
_entity_poly.pdbx_strand_id
1 'polypeptide(L)'
;SLLSIVVGLVLGFVLLVLLNPGAAVGGMKAMLATGFSSMDKLGKVLYQAAPLMMCGLSVGFAFKTGLFNIGASGQYTMGAFFSLLCAIQFQLPWYVCLLAGAVGGAIWGVFPGLFKAYFNVNEVITAIMFNWMGMYLVNLLLANMPNMLASGWGASNSDRTAALCAANPGAILPKGPFAALFGNS
;
A
#
# COMPACT_ATOMS: atom_id res chain seq x y z
N SER A 1 16.08 16.29 3.38
CA SER A 1 14.87 15.75 2.72
C SER A 1 14.09 16.82 1.95
N LEU A 2 13.81 18.01 2.51
CA LEU A 2 13.14 19.10 1.76
C LEU A 2 13.95 19.56 0.55
N LEU A 3 15.25 19.69 0.68
CA LEU A 3 16.14 20.04 -0.43
C LEU A 3 16.02 19.03 -1.58
N SER A 4 15.99 17.74 -1.27
CA SER A 4 15.86 16.68 -2.29
C SER A 4 14.53 16.76 -3.04
N ILE A 5 13.43 17.11 -2.35
CA ILE A 5 12.12 17.31 -2.97
C ILE A 5 12.17 18.50 -3.93
N VAL A 6 12.74 19.63 -3.48
CA VAL A 6 12.87 20.84 -4.32
C VAL A 6 13.73 20.56 -5.56
N VAL A 7 14.88 19.91 -5.38
CA VAL A 7 15.75 19.53 -6.50
C VAL A 7 15.03 18.59 -7.47
N GLY A 8 14.30 17.60 -6.97
CA GLY A 8 13.49 16.70 -7.81
C GLY A 8 12.40 17.42 -8.60
N LEU A 9 11.70 18.38 -7.98
CA LEU A 9 10.69 19.20 -8.67
C LEU A 9 11.32 20.10 -9.73
N VAL A 10 12.46 20.71 -9.45
CA VAL A 10 13.20 21.56 -10.44
C VAL A 10 13.66 20.72 -11.61
N LEU A 11 14.29 19.56 -11.38
CA LEU A 11 14.71 18.67 -12.45
C LEU A 11 13.51 18.16 -13.26
N GLY A 12 12.41 17.79 -12.61
CA GLY A 12 11.18 17.39 -13.29
C GLY A 12 10.60 18.52 -14.15
N PHE A 13 10.65 19.76 -13.67
CA PHE A 13 10.22 20.92 -14.45
C PHE A 13 11.12 21.17 -15.67
N VAL A 14 12.43 21.10 -15.49
CA VAL A 14 13.38 21.23 -16.61
C VAL A 14 13.12 20.17 -17.69
N LEU A 15 12.88 18.91 -17.29
CA LEU A 15 12.52 17.87 -18.24
C LEU A 15 11.19 18.17 -18.97
N LEU A 16 10.17 18.66 -18.26
CA LEU A 16 8.92 19.07 -18.89
C LEU A 16 9.12 20.20 -19.90
N VAL A 17 9.96 21.18 -19.60
CA VAL A 17 10.28 22.28 -20.51
C VAL A 17 11.01 21.77 -21.76
N LEU A 18 11.93 20.82 -21.60
CA LEU A 18 12.67 20.23 -22.72
C LEU A 18 11.76 19.40 -23.65
N LEU A 19 10.80 18.67 -23.07
CA LEU A 19 9.89 17.81 -23.84
C LEU A 19 8.75 18.58 -24.48
N ASN A 20 8.15 19.51 -23.75
CA ASN A 20 7.02 20.32 -24.24
C ASN A 20 6.96 21.69 -23.53
N PRO A 21 7.67 22.71 -24.07
CA PRO A 21 7.74 24.04 -23.45
C PRO A 21 6.37 24.70 -23.24
N GLY A 22 5.44 24.51 -24.18
CA GLY A 22 4.12 25.12 -24.13
C GLY A 22 3.20 24.59 -23.03
N ALA A 23 3.38 23.32 -22.64
CA ALA A 23 2.57 22.67 -21.61
C ALA A 23 3.28 22.58 -20.25
N ALA A 24 4.57 22.88 -20.16
CA ALA A 24 5.39 22.66 -18.98
C ALA A 24 4.86 23.37 -17.72
N VAL A 25 4.53 24.65 -17.85
CA VAL A 25 4.00 25.46 -16.73
C VAL A 25 2.63 24.97 -16.30
N GLY A 26 1.74 24.67 -17.27
CA GLY A 26 0.42 24.11 -17.00
C GLY A 26 0.48 22.74 -16.33
N GLY A 27 1.36 21.87 -16.82
CA GLY A 27 1.61 20.53 -16.25
C GLY A 27 2.13 20.59 -14.82
N MET A 28 3.12 21.43 -14.53
CA MET A 28 3.65 21.62 -13.18
C MET A 28 2.60 22.19 -12.24
N LYS A 29 1.85 23.21 -12.67
CA LYS A 29 0.74 23.77 -11.88
C LYS A 29 -0.34 22.72 -11.59
N ALA A 30 -0.74 21.94 -12.59
CA ALA A 30 -1.70 20.86 -12.41
C ALA A 30 -1.18 19.81 -11.41
N MET A 31 0.08 19.41 -11.53
CA MET A 31 0.70 18.42 -10.63
C MET A 31 0.70 18.87 -9.17
N LEU A 32 1.03 20.13 -8.90
CA LEU A 32 1.09 20.67 -7.53
C LEU A 32 -0.30 21.03 -6.97
N ALA A 33 -1.19 21.57 -7.80
CA ALA A 33 -2.49 22.06 -7.34
C ALA A 33 -3.58 20.98 -7.33
N THR A 34 -3.45 19.90 -8.11
CA THR A 34 -4.53 18.91 -8.27
C THR A 34 -4.93 18.25 -6.95
N GLY A 35 -3.96 17.94 -6.07
CA GLY A 35 -4.24 17.31 -4.78
C GLY A 35 -5.11 18.15 -3.84
N PHE A 36 -5.07 19.48 -3.99
CA PHE A 36 -5.77 20.43 -3.14
C PHE A 36 -6.94 21.13 -3.83
N SER A 37 -7.24 20.77 -5.07
CA SER A 37 -8.20 21.51 -5.90
C SER A 37 -9.67 21.22 -5.56
N SER A 38 -9.97 20.15 -4.82
CA SER A 38 -11.32 19.84 -4.33
C SER A 38 -11.24 18.97 -3.07
N MET A 39 -12.30 18.97 -2.25
CA MET A 39 -12.40 18.14 -1.04
C MET A 39 -12.31 16.63 -1.35
N ASP A 40 -12.87 16.19 -2.48
CA ASP A 40 -12.76 14.80 -2.94
C ASP A 40 -11.29 14.40 -3.22
N LYS A 41 -10.53 15.27 -3.89
CA LYS A 41 -9.11 15.02 -4.16
C LYS A 41 -8.26 15.07 -2.89
N LEU A 42 -8.58 15.97 -1.98
CA LEU A 42 -7.95 16.01 -0.67
C LEU A 42 -8.23 14.72 0.12
N GLY A 43 -9.45 14.20 0.08
CA GLY A 43 -9.81 12.90 0.66
C GLY A 43 -8.96 11.76 0.08
N LYS A 44 -8.75 11.73 -1.23
CA LYS A 44 -7.87 10.74 -1.89
C LYS A 44 -6.42 10.86 -1.46
N VAL A 45 -5.90 12.08 -1.29
CA VAL A 45 -4.54 12.30 -0.77
C VAL A 45 -4.41 11.75 0.65
N LEU A 46 -5.37 12.03 1.53
CA LEU A 46 -5.37 11.51 2.91
C LEU A 46 -5.50 9.99 2.93
N TYR A 47 -6.35 9.42 2.09
CA TYR A 47 -6.51 7.98 1.95
C TYR A 47 -5.19 7.28 1.55
N GLN A 48 -4.46 7.84 0.60
CA GLN A 48 -3.16 7.29 0.18
C GLN A 48 -2.04 7.58 1.18
N ALA A 49 -2.13 8.66 1.94
CA ALA A 49 -1.15 8.99 2.97
C ALA A 49 -1.23 8.04 4.18
N ALA A 50 -2.41 7.53 4.52
CA ALA A 50 -2.62 6.70 5.70
C ALA A 50 -1.70 5.45 5.75
N PRO A 51 -1.61 4.59 4.73
CA PRO A 51 -0.72 3.44 4.75
C PRO A 51 0.76 3.85 4.80
N LEU A 52 1.14 4.96 4.17
CA LEU A 52 2.51 5.48 4.23
C LEU A 52 2.88 5.94 5.65
N MET A 53 1.97 6.62 6.33
CA MET A 53 2.17 7.03 7.72
C MET A 53 2.30 5.82 8.66
N MET A 54 1.45 4.81 8.49
CA MET A 54 1.52 3.58 9.30
C MET A 54 2.83 2.81 9.07
N CYS A 55 3.27 2.68 7.82
CA CYS A 55 4.59 2.10 7.50
C CYS A 55 5.72 2.93 8.11
N GLY A 56 5.66 4.26 8.02
CA GLY A 56 6.64 5.15 8.61
C GLY A 56 6.73 5.02 10.13
N LEU A 57 5.59 4.91 10.82
CA LEU A 57 5.54 4.66 12.26
C LEU A 57 6.13 3.29 12.62
N SER A 58 5.84 2.24 11.87
CA SER A 58 6.40 0.90 12.07
C SER A 58 7.92 0.91 11.96
N VAL A 59 8.45 1.53 10.90
CA VAL A 59 9.90 1.68 10.70
C VAL A 59 10.52 2.54 11.81
N GLY A 60 9.90 3.67 12.17
CA GLY A 60 10.36 4.55 13.24
C GLY A 60 10.39 3.86 14.62
N PHE A 61 9.40 3.01 14.90
CA PHE A 61 9.40 2.19 16.12
C PHE A 61 10.56 1.17 16.12
N ALA A 62 10.78 0.50 14.99
CA ALA A 62 11.89 -0.44 14.86
C ALA A 62 13.25 0.25 15.07
N PHE A 63 13.44 1.47 14.56
CA PHE A 63 14.65 2.25 14.82
C PHE A 63 14.86 2.54 16.31
N LYS A 64 13.80 2.82 17.06
CA LYS A 64 13.89 3.04 18.51
C LYS A 64 14.31 1.79 19.28
N THR A 65 14.02 0.61 18.78
CA THR A 65 14.43 -0.68 19.36
C THR A 65 15.80 -1.15 18.88
N GLY A 66 16.50 -0.34 18.06
CA GLY A 66 17.82 -0.69 17.53
C GLY A 66 17.80 -1.67 16.35
N LEU A 67 16.62 -1.91 15.76
CA LEU A 67 16.46 -2.75 14.58
C LEU A 67 16.16 -1.91 13.35
N PHE A 68 16.76 -2.25 12.21
CA PHE A 68 16.54 -1.57 10.96
C PHE A 68 15.52 -2.35 10.10
N ASN A 69 14.23 -2.04 10.27
CA ASN A 69 13.17 -2.75 9.55
C ASN A 69 12.88 -2.11 8.18
N ILE A 70 13.60 -2.52 7.16
CA ILE A 70 13.27 -2.21 5.75
C ILE A 70 12.18 -3.17 5.21
N GLY A 71 11.80 -4.21 5.96
CA GLY A 71 10.83 -5.24 5.60
C GLY A 71 9.36 -4.79 5.61
N ALA A 72 9.07 -3.53 5.91
CA ALA A 72 7.71 -3.02 6.05
C ALA A 72 6.84 -3.22 4.79
N SER A 73 7.42 -3.12 3.59
CA SER A 73 6.68 -3.33 2.33
C SER A 73 6.22 -4.78 2.15
N GLY A 74 7.07 -5.76 2.49
CA GLY A 74 6.71 -7.19 2.45
C GLY A 74 5.65 -7.52 3.50
N GLN A 75 5.78 -6.98 4.71
CA GLN A 75 4.78 -7.13 5.78
C GLN A 75 3.43 -6.57 5.37
N TYR A 76 3.42 -5.38 4.75
CA TYR A 76 2.21 -4.76 4.22
C TYR A 76 1.56 -5.62 3.13
N THR A 77 2.35 -6.12 2.17
CA THR A 77 1.85 -6.96 1.07
C THR A 77 1.23 -8.26 1.58
N MET A 78 1.89 -8.93 2.52
CA MET A 78 1.36 -10.15 3.15
C MET A 78 0.12 -9.86 4.00
N GLY A 79 0.12 -8.77 4.78
CA GLY A 79 -1.05 -8.35 5.53
C GLY A 79 -2.24 -8.05 4.63
N ALA A 80 -2.04 -7.33 3.54
CA ALA A 80 -3.07 -7.06 2.54
C ALA A 80 -3.62 -8.35 1.92
N PHE A 81 -2.75 -9.30 1.58
CA PHE A 81 -3.16 -10.61 1.05
C PHE A 81 -4.07 -11.38 2.03
N PHE A 82 -3.68 -11.51 3.31
CA PHE A 82 -4.50 -12.20 4.31
C PHE A 82 -5.83 -11.49 4.56
N SER A 83 -5.84 -10.16 4.58
CA SER A 83 -7.07 -9.39 4.69
C SER A 83 -8.02 -9.66 3.50
N LEU A 84 -7.50 -9.62 2.27
CA LEU A 84 -8.28 -9.89 1.05
C LEU A 84 -8.72 -11.36 0.97
N LEU A 85 -7.89 -12.30 1.41
CA LEU A 85 -8.24 -13.71 1.48
C LEU A 85 -9.47 -13.92 2.38
N CYS A 86 -9.47 -13.32 3.57
CA CYS A 86 -10.61 -13.38 4.48
C CYS A 86 -11.85 -12.68 3.91
N ALA A 87 -11.67 -11.56 3.22
CA ALA A 87 -12.78 -10.80 2.66
C ALA A 87 -13.43 -11.50 1.46
N ILE A 88 -12.63 -12.02 0.52
CA ILE A 88 -13.13 -12.54 -0.76
C ILE A 88 -13.42 -14.04 -0.68
N GLN A 89 -12.47 -14.82 -0.15
CA GLN A 89 -12.60 -16.28 -0.14
C GLN A 89 -13.50 -16.78 1.00
N PHE A 90 -13.34 -16.19 2.20
CA PHE A 90 -14.10 -16.62 3.38
C PHE A 90 -15.32 -15.75 3.68
N GLN A 91 -15.56 -14.67 2.91
CA GLN A 91 -16.72 -13.78 3.03
C GLN A 91 -16.93 -13.24 4.45
N LEU A 92 -15.82 -12.94 5.16
CA LEU A 92 -15.85 -12.49 6.55
C LEU A 92 -16.07 -10.98 6.65
N PRO A 93 -16.58 -10.49 7.80
CA PRO A 93 -16.81 -9.07 8.02
C PRO A 93 -15.49 -8.29 8.17
N TRP A 94 -15.55 -6.98 7.92
CA TRP A 94 -14.39 -6.07 7.86
C TRP A 94 -13.45 -6.14 9.07
N TYR A 95 -13.98 -6.29 10.30
CA TYR A 95 -13.15 -6.34 11.51
C TYR A 95 -12.30 -7.62 11.58
N VAL A 96 -12.82 -8.76 11.09
CA VAL A 96 -12.06 -10.01 11.00
C VAL A 96 -10.98 -9.89 9.91
N CYS A 97 -11.31 -9.28 8.77
CA CYS A 97 -10.36 -9.03 7.69
C CYS A 97 -9.22 -8.13 8.16
N LEU A 98 -9.51 -7.11 8.96
CA LEU A 98 -8.51 -6.22 9.53
C LEU A 98 -7.58 -6.97 10.49
N LEU A 99 -8.12 -7.80 11.39
CA LEU A 99 -7.33 -8.63 12.30
C LEU A 99 -6.47 -9.64 11.53
N ALA A 100 -7.04 -10.30 10.52
CA ALA A 100 -6.28 -11.23 9.68
C ALA A 100 -5.12 -10.55 8.96
N GLY A 101 -5.32 -9.33 8.46
CA GLY A 101 -4.26 -8.52 7.87
C GLY A 101 -3.16 -8.17 8.86
N ALA A 102 -3.53 -7.75 10.08
CA ALA A 102 -2.58 -7.43 11.14
C ALA A 102 -1.75 -8.67 11.53
N VAL A 103 -2.41 -9.81 11.74
CA VAL A 103 -1.75 -11.08 12.09
C VAL A 103 -0.85 -11.56 10.95
N GLY A 104 -1.33 -11.54 9.70
CA GLY A 104 -0.56 -11.96 8.53
C GLY A 104 0.69 -11.12 8.33
N GLY A 105 0.59 -9.80 8.45
CA GLY A 105 1.75 -8.90 8.39
C GLY A 105 2.71 -9.11 9.56
N ALA A 106 2.19 -9.34 10.77
CA ALA A 106 3.01 -9.63 11.95
C ALA A 106 3.79 -10.93 11.80
N ILE A 107 3.14 -12.02 11.39
CA ILE A 107 3.80 -13.32 11.16
C ILE A 107 4.92 -13.16 10.14
N TRP A 108 4.67 -12.43 9.03
CA TRP A 108 5.72 -12.19 8.03
C TRP A 108 6.90 -11.39 8.61
N GLY A 109 6.63 -10.44 9.49
CA GLY A 109 7.63 -9.64 10.18
C GLY A 109 8.47 -10.42 11.19
N VAL A 110 7.96 -11.52 11.74
CA VAL A 110 8.69 -12.38 12.68
C VAL A 110 9.92 -13.04 12.02
N PHE A 111 9.83 -13.42 10.73
CA PHE A 111 10.90 -14.13 10.05
C PHE A 111 12.24 -13.36 10.05
N PRO A 112 12.33 -12.11 9.58
CA PRO A 112 13.58 -11.35 9.65
C PRO A 112 14.12 -11.22 11.10
N GLY A 113 13.20 -11.06 12.07
CA GLY A 113 13.57 -11.01 13.50
C GLY A 113 14.17 -12.33 14.00
N LEU A 114 13.60 -13.47 13.62
CA LEU A 114 14.14 -14.78 13.98
C LEU A 114 15.52 -15.03 13.38
N PHE A 115 15.71 -14.67 12.10
CA PHE A 115 17.03 -14.79 11.45
C PHE A 115 18.08 -13.94 12.16
N LYS A 116 17.70 -12.74 12.61
CA LYS A 116 18.61 -11.91 13.43
C LYS A 116 18.91 -12.55 14.78
N ALA A 117 17.88 -13.02 15.48
CA ALA A 117 18.02 -13.52 16.86
C ALA A 117 18.79 -14.84 16.95
N TYR A 118 18.49 -15.78 16.05
CA TYR A 118 19.08 -17.13 16.13
C TYR A 118 20.35 -17.31 15.28
N PHE A 119 20.42 -16.64 14.14
CA PHE A 119 21.54 -16.81 13.20
C PHE A 119 22.44 -15.60 13.10
N ASN A 120 22.12 -14.52 13.82
CA ASN A 120 22.86 -13.26 13.79
C ASN A 120 23.07 -12.71 12.35
N VAL A 121 22.12 -12.99 11.45
CA VAL A 121 22.14 -12.50 10.07
C VAL A 121 21.82 -11.02 10.07
N ASN A 122 22.39 -10.27 9.11
CA ASN A 122 22.10 -8.85 8.97
C ASN A 122 20.61 -8.64 8.62
N GLU A 123 19.91 -7.92 9.50
CA GLU A 123 18.47 -7.66 9.38
C GLU A 123 18.09 -6.91 8.09
N VAL A 124 18.98 -6.06 7.57
CA VAL A 124 18.75 -5.29 6.34
C VAL A 124 18.65 -6.22 5.14
N ILE A 125 19.62 -7.13 5.01
CA ILE A 125 19.66 -8.10 3.90
C ILE A 125 18.46 -9.02 3.97
N THR A 126 18.18 -9.57 5.15
CA THR A 126 17.04 -10.46 5.37
C THR A 126 15.72 -9.76 5.04
N ALA A 127 15.54 -8.53 5.50
CA ALA A 127 14.33 -7.75 5.26
C ALA A 127 14.11 -7.47 3.76
N ILE A 128 15.17 -7.12 3.00
CA ILE A 128 15.08 -6.92 1.56
C ILE A 128 14.67 -8.22 0.86
N MET A 129 15.28 -9.35 1.23
CA MET A 129 14.93 -10.65 0.63
C MET A 129 13.48 -11.03 0.94
N PHE A 130 13.01 -10.85 2.18
CA PHE A 130 11.63 -11.12 2.56
C PHE A 130 10.61 -10.19 1.89
N ASN A 131 10.99 -8.97 1.52
CA ASN A 131 10.13 -8.10 0.71
C ASN A 131 9.85 -8.72 -0.67
N TRP A 132 10.90 -9.14 -1.38
CA TRP A 132 10.75 -9.78 -2.69
C TRP A 132 10.06 -11.13 -2.59
N MET A 133 10.43 -11.95 -1.61
CA MET A 133 9.77 -13.23 -1.36
C MET A 133 8.28 -13.05 -1.08
N GLY A 134 7.89 -12.08 -0.25
CA GLY A 134 6.49 -11.78 0.04
C GLY A 134 5.71 -11.37 -1.20
N MET A 135 6.28 -10.49 -2.02
CA MET A 135 5.66 -10.05 -3.27
C MET A 135 5.47 -11.22 -4.26
N TYR A 136 6.51 -12.03 -4.49
CA TYR A 136 6.40 -13.17 -5.40
C TYR A 136 5.47 -14.25 -4.87
N LEU A 137 5.51 -14.52 -3.55
CA LEU A 137 4.61 -15.50 -2.93
C LEU A 137 3.15 -15.09 -3.07
N VAL A 138 2.82 -13.82 -2.83
CA VAL A 138 1.45 -13.30 -3.01
C VAL A 138 1.01 -13.42 -4.46
N ASN A 139 1.87 -13.07 -5.42
CA ASN A 139 1.55 -13.22 -6.84
C ASN A 139 1.31 -14.68 -7.22
N LEU A 140 2.14 -15.60 -6.71
CA LEU A 140 1.97 -17.02 -6.94
C LEU A 140 0.66 -17.55 -6.35
N LEU A 141 0.32 -17.16 -5.13
CA LEU A 141 -0.92 -17.54 -4.47
C LEU A 141 -2.15 -16.99 -5.20
N LEU A 142 -2.12 -15.73 -5.62
CA LEU A 142 -3.19 -15.11 -6.40
C LEU A 142 -3.39 -15.78 -7.76
N ALA A 143 -2.30 -16.16 -8.44
CA ALA A 143 -2.39 -16.89 -9.71
C ALA A 143 -3.09 -18.27 -9.57
N ASN A 144 -2.97 -18.90 -8.40
CA ASN A 144 -3.65 -20.16 -8.09
C ASN A 144 -5.06 -19.98 -7.48
N MET A 145 -5.50 -18.75 -7.26
CA MET A 145 -6.81 -18.43 -6.69
C MET A 145 -7.61 -17.50 -7.61
N PRO A 146 -8.14 -18.00 -8.73
CA PRO A 146 -8.83 -17.17 -9.73
C PRO A 146 -10.05 -16.41 -9.15
N ASN A 147 -10.69 -16.96 -8.11
CA ASN A 147 -11.80 -16.31 -7.42
C ASN A 147 -11.42 -15.01 -6.71
N MET A 148 -10.13 -14.80 -6.41
CA MET A 148 -9.63 -13.55 -5.82
C MET A 148 -9.33 -12.48 -6.86
N LEU A 149 -9.25 -12.85 -8.14
CA LEU A 149 -8.96 -11.95 -9.24
C LEU A 149 -10.22 -11.32 -9.81
N ALA A 150 -10.11 -10.12 -10.33
CA ALA A 150 -11.22 -9.40 -10.94
C ALA A 150 -11.80 -10.13 -12.16
N SER A 151 -11.02 -10.94 -12.85
CA SER A 151 -11.46 -11.79 -13.97
C SER A 151 -12.52 -12.83 -13.55
N GLY A 152 -12.43 -13.37 -12.34
CA GLY A 152 -13.44 -14.28 -11.78
C GLY A 152 -14.80 -13.62 -11.52
N TRP A 153 -14.85 -12.28 -11.54
CA TRP A 153 -16.05 -11.47 -11.31
C TRP A 153 -16.49 -10.70 -12.56
N GLY A 154 -16.07 -11.14 -13.74
CA GLY A 154 -16.50 -10.58 -15.03
C GLY A 154 -15.76 -9.32 -15.47
N ALA A 155 -14.70 -8.91 -14.79
CA ALA A 155 -13.86 -7.80 -15.24
C ALA A 155 -12.83 -8.26 -16.27
N SER A 156 -12.54 -7.39 -17.24
CA SER A 156 -11.57 -7.68 -18.32
C SER A 156 -10.11 -7.69 -17.85
N ASN A 157 -9.78 -7.16 -16.67
CA ASN A 157 -8.42 -7.08 -16.14
C ASN A 157 -8.14 -8.21 -15.14
N SER A 158 -7.27 -9.13 -15.53
CA SER A 158 -6.80 -10.25 -14.68
C SER A 158 -5.76 -9.84 -13.61
N ASP A 159 -5.18 -8.64 -13.74
CA ASP A 159 -4.05 -8.20 -12.90
C ASP A 159 -4.46 -7.51 -11.59
N ARG A 160 -5.76 -7.45 -11.30
CA ARG A 160 -6.31 -6.82 -10.10
C ARG A 160 -7.11 -7.81 -9.29
N THR A 161 -7.08 -7.65 -7.99
CA THR A 161 -7.99 -8.35 -7.08
C THR A 161 -9.44 -7.90 -7.31
N ALA A 162 -10.39 -8.77 -7.00
CA ALA A 162 -11.81 -8.46 -7.11
C ALA A 162 -12.17 -7.22 -6.28
N ALA A 163 -13.09 -6.40 -6.79
CA ALA A 163 -13.58 -5.24 -6.05
C ALA A 163 -14.43 -5.72 -4.85
N LEU A 164 -14.07 -5.30 -3.63
CA LEU A 164 -14.77 -5.69 -2.41
C LEU A 164 -16.26 -5.32 -2.45
N CYS A 165 -16.62 -4.22 -3.12
CA CYS A 165 -18.03 -3.84 -3.30
C CYS A 165 -18.85 -4.90 -4.00
N ALA A 166 -18.25 -5.65 -4.94
CA ALA A 166 -18.92 -6.71 -5.67
C ALA A 166 -18.77 -8.06 -4.96
N ALA A 167 -17.58 -8.35 -4.42
CA ALA A 167 -17.26 -9.64 -3.83
C ALA A 167 -17.85 -9.83 -2.43
N ASN A 168 -17.67 -8.84 -1.55
CA ASN A 168 -18.17 -8.86 -0.17
C ASN A 168 -18.40 -7.45 0.37
N PRO A 169 -19.61 -6.90 0.26
CA PRO A 169 -19.94 -5.58 0.82
C PRO A 169 -19.73 -5.47 2.34
N GLY A 170 -19.85 -6.59 3.08
CA GLY A 170 -19.65 -6.64 4.54
C GLY A 170 -18.18 -6.50 4.99
N ALA A 171 -17.23 -6.67 4.06
CA ALA A 171 -15.81 -6.47 4.32
C ALA A 171 -15.37 -5.01 4.15
N ILE A 172 -16.26 -4.12 3.71
CA ILE A 172 -15.98 -2.70 3.57
C ILE A 172 -16.19 -2.01 4.91
N LEU A 173 -15.24 -1.15 5.28
CA LEU A 173 -15.38 -0.30 6.45
C LEU A 173 -16.65 0.56 6.34
N PRO A 174 -17.48 0.63 7.38
CA PRO A 174 -18.66 1.48 7.37
C PRO A 174 -18.23 2.93 7.17
N LYS A 175 -18.93 3.64 6.28
CA LYS A 175 -18.68 5.06 6.00
C LYS A 175 -18.90 5.85 7.28
N GLY A 176 -17.83 6.43 7.82
CA GLY A 176 -17.90 7.28 9.00
C GLY A 176 -18.60 8.63 8.73
N PRO A 177 -18.83 9.44 9.77
CA PRO A 177 -19.52 10.74 9.64
C PRO A 177 -18.80 11.72 8.69
N PHE A 178 -17.51 11.53 8.46
CA PHE A 178 -16.72 12.35 7.55
C PHE A 178 -16.88 12.00 6.06
N ALA A 179 -17.56 10.91 5.73
CA ALA A 179 -17.77 10.50 4.33
C ALA A 179 -18.54 11.57 3.52
N ALA A 180 -19.45 12.30 4.18
CA ALA A 180 -20.19 13.40 3.55
C ALA A 180 -19.32 14.60 3.18
N LEU A 181 -18.21 14.81 3.89
CA LEU A 181 -17.26 15.92 3.65
C LEU A 181 -16.30 15.63 2.49
N PHE A 182 -15.92 14.36 2.30
CA PHE A 182 -14.91 13.96 1.33
C PHE A 182 -15.50 13.30 0.05
N GLY A 183 -16.81 13.37 -0.11
CA GLY A 183 -17.48 12.76 -1.24
C GLY A 183 -17.59 11.22 -1.17
N ASN A 184 -18.29 10.63 -2.14
CA ASN A 184 -18.48 9.17 -2.24
C ASN A 184 -17.29 8.48 -2.95
N SER A 185 -16.07 8.82 -2.60
CA SER A 185 -14.89 8.18 -3.17
C SER A 185 -14.57 6.83 -2.53
#